data_316166c5ec11a1b9b3af994ea0a1255d
#
_entry.id   316166c5ec11a1b9b3af994ea0a1255d
#
_cell.length_a   1.000
_cell.length_b   1.000
_cell.length_c   1.000
_cell.angle_alpha   90.00
_cell.angle_beta   90.00
_cell.angle_gamma   90.00
#
_symmetry.space_group_name_H-M   'P 1'
#
loop_
_entity.id
_entity.type
_entity.pdbx_description
1 polymer ?
#
loop_
_entity_poly.entity_id
_entity_poly.type
_entity_poly.pdbx_seq_one_letter_code
_entity_poly.pdbx_strand_id
1 'polypeptide(L)'
;TDEYLAAMKALWTQDRPQFEGKYVQFSNVSFLPKPHQSPHPPIWVGGESEPALRRVIQHGDAWYPVGSNPRYPLNTRERYESAVKQLSQLAEVQGRDPATISLAYWANWYNESGAVFLDDGQRHLFTGNSEEIATDIRLFREIGVNHLLFNFQRDTLEHSLESMDNFVENILPMAEE
;
A
#
# COMPACT_ATOMS: atom_id res chain seq x y z
N THR A 1 -16.53 3.02 7.51
CA THR A 1 -15.71 2.10 6.68
C THR A 1 -15.66 0.71 7.31
N ASP A 2 -15.32 0.56 8.60
CA ASP A 2 -15.06 -0.73 9.25
C ASP A 2 -16.27 -1.68 9.18
N GLU A 3 -17.47 -1.16 9.46
CA GLU A 3 -18.72 -1.91 9.32
C GLU A 3 -18.98 -2.39 7.88
N TYR A 4 -18.65 -1.56 6.87
CA TYR A 4 -18.79 -1.97 5.47
C TYR A 4 -17.81 -3.09 5.10
N LEU A 5 -16.58 -3.06 5.61
CA LEU A 5 -15.62 -4.14 5.38
C LEU A 5 -16.08 -5.45 6.03
N ALA A 6 -16.62 -5.39 7.25
CA ALA A 6 -17.20 -6.55 7.92
C ALA A 6 -18.41 -7.11 7.14
N ALA A 7 -19.31 -6.23 6.67
CA ALA A 7 -20.45 -6.61 5.84
C ALA A 7 -20.02 -7.23 4.50
N MET A 8 -19.02 -6.70 3.84
CA MET A 8 -18.45 -7.28 2.61
C MET A 8 -17.89 -8.68 2.86
N LYS A 9 -17.12 -8.86 3.94
CA LYS A 9 -16.61 -10.20 4.31
C LYS A 9 -17.76 -11.19 4.54
N ALA A 10 -18.83 -10.77 5.24
CA ALA A 10 -19.99 -11.63 5.42
C ALA A 10 -20.65 -12.05 4.09
N LEU A 11 -20.80 -11.10 3.16
CA LEU A 11 -21.32 -11.39 1.82
C LEU A 11 -20.43 -12.38 1.04
N TRP A 12 -19.11 -12.25 1.14
CA TRP A 12 -18.17 -13.09 0.41
C TRP A 12 -18.02 -14.50 0.97
N THR A 13 -18.12 -14.65 2.31
CA THR A 13 -17.71 -15.90 2.98
C THR A 13 -18.87 -16.74 3.49
N GLN A 14 -20.04 -16.16 3.78
CA GLN A 14 -21.18 -16.89 4.32
C GLN A 14 -22.08 -17.43 3.20
N ASP A 15 -22.53 -18.69 3.30
CA ASP A 15 -23.48 -19.29 2.35
C ASP A 15 -24.85 -18.57 2.38
N ARG A 16 -25.28 -18.20 3.57
CA ARG A 16 -26.47 -17.38 3.80
C ARG A 16 -26.06 -16.09 4.49
N PRO A 17 -25.64 -15.06 3.71
CA PRO A 17 -25.11 -13.86 4.28
C PRO A 17 -26.14 -13.13 5.16
N GLN A 18 -25.71 -12.80 6.37
CA GLN A 18 -26.45 -11.94 7.27
C GLN A 18 -25.50 -11.02 8.01
N PHE A 19 -25.93 -9.80 8.24
CA PHE A 19 -25.18 -8.79 8.94
C PHE A 19 -26.13 -7.80 9.63
N GLU A 20 -25.83 -7.46 10.87
CA GLU A 20 -26.57 -6.50 11.66
C GLU A 20 -25.61 -5.47 12.23
N GLY A 21 -25.54 -4.32 11.59
CA GLY A 21 -24.72 -3.18 11.99
C GLY A 21 -25.56 -1.93 12.18
N LYS A 22 -24.89 -0.83 12.50
CA LYS A 22 -25.53 0.48 12.68
C LYS A 22 -25.98 1.10 11.35
N TYR A 23 -25.19 0.91 10.28
CA TYR A 23 -25.39 1.54 8.97
C TYR A 23 -25.72 0.52 7.88
N VAL A 24 -25.37 -0.73 8.08
CA VAL A 24 -25.61 -1.82 7.13
C VAL A 24 -26.32 -2.95 7.84
N GLN A 25 -27.46 -3.36 7.30
CA GLN A 25 -28.22 -4.51 7.81
C GLN A 25 -28.76 -5.31 6.62
N PHE A 26 -28.56 -6.61 6.64
CA PHE A 26 -29.18 -7.51 5.67
C PHE A 26 -29.33 -8.92 6.23
N SER A 27 -30.38 -9.61 5.79
CA SER A 27 -30.64 -11.02 6.03
C SER A 27 -31.41 -11.59 4.84
N ASN A 28 -31.39 -12.91 4.70
CA ASN A 28 -32.10 -13.62 3.63
C ASN A 28 -31.70 -13.14 2.20
N VAL A 29 -30.46 -12.71 2.03
CA VAL A 29 -29.90 -12.29 0.73
C VAL A 29 -29.10 -13.43 0.10
N SER A 30 -29.06 -13.45 -1.23
CA SER A 30 -28.17 -14.31 -1.99
C SER A 30 -27.07 -13.45 -2.62
N PHE A 31 -25.83 -13.86 -2.43
CA PHE A 31 -24.67 -13.21 -3.05
C PHE A 31 -23.87 -14.25 -3.85
N LEU A 32 -24.13 -14.29 -5.15
CA LEU A 32 -23.53 -15.25 -6.08
C LEU A 32 -23.12 -14.54 -7.39
N PRO A 33 -22.03 -14.96 -8.05
CA PRO A 33 -21.10 -16.00 -7.60
C PRO A 33 -20.26 -15.54 -6.39
N LYS A 34 -19.81 -16.48 -5.59
CA LYS A 34 -18.81 -16.21 -4.54
C LYS A 34 -17.45 -15.88 -5.17
N PRO A 35 -16.58 -15.10 -4.48
CA PRO A 35 -15.20 -14.94 -4.91
C PRO A 35 -14.49 -16.28 -5.08
N HIS A 36 -13.62 -16.37 -6.08
CA HIS A 36 -12.80 -17.55 -6.30
C HIS A 36 -11.72 -17.74 -5.22
N GLN A 37 -11.19 -16.60 -4.70
CA GLN A 37 -10.19 -16.61 -3.65
C GLN A 37 -10.82 -16.98 -2.30
N SER A 38 -10.11 -17.80 -1.53
CA SER A 38 -10.52 -18.23 -0.19
C SER A 38 -9.59 -17.63 0.88
N PRO A 39 -10.10 -17.07 1.98
CA PRO A 39 -11.53 -16.96 2.34
C PRO A 39 -12.27 -15.87 1.57
N HIS A 40 -11.57 -14.89 0.98
CA HIS A 40 -12.08 -13.78 0.18
C HIS A 40 -10.91 -13.12 -0.58
N PRO A 41 -11.17 -12.22 -1.55
CA PRO A 41 -10.12 -11.42 -2.17
C PRO A 41 -9.35 -10.61 -1.12
N PRO A 42 -8.00 -10.48 -1.24
CA PRO A 42 -7.22 -9.71 -0.30
C PRO A 42 -7.71 -8.24 -0.22
N ILE A 43 -7.87 -7.75 1.01
CA ILE A 43 -8.31 -6.38 1.29
C ILE A 43 -7.08 -5.52 1.54
N TRP A 44 -6.83 -4.58 0.66
CA TRP A 44 -5.79 -3.58 0.82
C TRP A 44 -6.36 -2.30 1.42
N VAL A 45 -5.81 -1.88 2.55
CA VAL A 45 -6.28 -0.71 3.28
C VAL A 45 -5.27 0.41 3.14
N GLY A 46 -5.72 1.54 2.56
CA GLY A 46 -4.93 2.76 2.45
C GLY A 46 -4.98 3.64 3.68
N GLY A 47 -4.10 4.64 3.69
CA GLY A 47 -4.03 5.68 4.71
C GLY A 47 -2.91 5.48 5.72
N GLU A 48 -2.44 6.61 6.29
CA GLU A 48 -1.23 6.73 7.10
C GLU A 48 -1.53 7.09 8.56
N SER A 49 -2.78 7.43 8.87
CA SER A 49 -3.21 7.79 10.22
C SER A 49 -3.38 6.56 11.12
N GLU A 50 -3.25 6.74 12.43
CA GLU A 50 -3.46 5.65 13.37
C GLU A 50 -4.83 4.94 13.21
N PRO A 51 -5.97 5.63 12.98
CA PRO A 51 -7.22 4.95 12.65
C PRO A 51 -7.16 4.10 11.37
N ALA A 52 -6.36 4.49 10.37
CA ALA A 52 -6.15 3.68 9.18
C ALA A 52 -5.32 2.44 9.48
N LEU A 53 -4.23 2.57 10.26
CA LEU A 53 -3.43 1.43 10.71
C LEU A 53 -4.27 0.44 11.54
N ARG A 54 -5.12 0.93 12.44
CA ARG A 54 -6.06 0.05 13.18
C ARG A 54 -7.01 -0.70 12.26
N ARG A 55 -7.47 -0.07 11.18
CA ARG A 55 -8.32 -0.71 10.16
C ARG A 55 -7.56 -1.78 9.37
N VAL A 56 -6.30 -1.54 9.03
CA VAL A 56 -5.42 -2.58 8.45
C VAL A 56 -5.40 -3.79 9.37
N ILE A 57 -5.14 -3.57 10.66
CA ILE A 57 -5.01 -4.64 11.65
C ILE A 57 -6.31 -5.43 11.82
N GLN A 58 -7.46 -4.75 11.81
CA GLN A 58 -8.76 -5.39 12.03
C GLN A 58 -9.33 -6.07 10.79
N HIS A 59 -9.10 -5.51 9.61
CA HIS A 59 -9.82 -5.91 8.40
C HIS A 59 -8.93 -6.16 7.19
N GLY A 60 -7.72 -5.58 7.13
CA GLY A 60 -6.87 -5.61 5.94
C GLY A 60 -5.97 -6.84 5.88
N ASP A 61 -5.63 -7.25 4.68
CA ASP A 61 -4.58 -8.23 4.37
C ASP A 61 -3.29 -7.52 3.97
N ALA A 62 -3.38 -6.25 3.54
CA ALA A 62 -2.24 -5.41 3.21
C ALA A 62 -2.45 -3.97 3.68
N TRP A 63 -1.33 -3.31 4.04
CA TRP A 63 -1.26 -1.87 4.21
C TRP A 63 -0.74 -1.22 2.93
N TYR A 64 -1.51 -0.28 2.40
CA TYR A 64 -1.26 0.40 1.13
C TYR A 64 -1.28 1.93 1.31
N PRO A 65 -0.23 2.54 1.89
CA PRO A 65 -0.15 3.98 2.04
C PRO A 65 0.21 4.69 0.74
N VAL A 66 -0.15 5.97 0.69
CA VAL A 66 0.32 6.93 -0.30
C VAL A 66 1.35 7.82 0.40
N GLY A 67 2.62 7.75 0.00
CA GLY A 67 3.67 8.48 0.70
C GLY A 67 3.58 10.00 0.64
N SER A 68 2.77 10.58 -0.27
CA SER A 68 2.60 12.03 -0.47
C SER A 68 1.59 12.71 0.44
N ASN A 69 1.00 12.02 1.41
CA ASN A 69 0.05 12.63 2.32
C ASN A 69 0.71 13.75 3.14
N PRO A 70 0.32 15.03 2.98
CA PRO A 70 1.02 16.14 3.62
C PRO A 70 0.92 16.14 5.16
N ARG A 71 -0.12 15.49 5.71
CA ARG A 71 -0.32 15.38 7.15
C ARG A 71 0.47 14.22 7.78
N TYR A 72 0.72 13.19 7.02
CA TYR A 72 1.44 11.98 7.43
C TYR A 72 2.39 11.55 6.31
N PRO A 73 3.44 12.36 6.03
CA PRO A 73 4.32 12.08 4.90
C PRO A 73 5.16 10.82 5.14
N LEU A 74 5.20 9.94 4.16
CA LEU A 74 6.01 8.72 4.16
C LEU A 74 7.03 8.74 3.00
N ASN A 75 7.55 9.90 2.70
CA ASN A 75 8.34 10.20 1.52
C ASN A 75 9.86 10.17 1.77
N THR A 76 10.29 9.74 2.96
CA THR A 76 11.69 9.41 3.28
C THR A 76 11.77 8.03 3.90
N ARG A 77 12.99 7.46 3.89
CA ARG A 77 13.27 6.16 4.50
C ARG A 77 12.83 6.10 5.96
N GLU A 78 13.29 7.06 6.75
CA GLU A 78 13.08 7.09 8.19
C GLU A 78 11.59 7.20 8.54
N ARG A 79 10.84 7.99 7.76
CA ARG A 79 9.39 8.17 7.94
C ARG A 79 8.63 6.88 7.66
N TYR A 80 9.00 6.18 6.57
CA TYR A 80 8.36 4.92 6.22
C TYR A 80 8.70 3.80 7.19
N GLU A 81 9.99 3.61 7.54
CA GLU A 81 10.42 2.63 8.54
C GLU A 81 9.74 2.86 9.90
N SER A 82 9.62 4.11 10.33
CA SER A 82 8.92 4.47 11.57
C SER A 82 7.44 4.08 11.52
N ALA A 83 6.78 4.30 10.40
CA ALA A 83 5.38 3.94 10.22
C ALA A 83 5.15 2.43 10.16
N VAL A 84 6.04 1.67 9.52
CA VAL A 84 6.01 0.19 9.53
C VAL A 84 6.21 -0.34 10.96
N LYS A 85 7.15 0.23 11.72
CA LYS A 85 7.35 -0.11 13.13
C LYS A 85 6.11 0.18 13.97
N GLN A 86 5.46 1.32 13.76
CA GLN A 86 4.21 1.67 14.43
C GLN A 86 3.09 0.67 14.11
N LEU A 87 2.94 0.29 12.83
CA LEU A 87 1.96 -0.72 12.42
C LEU A 87 2.21 -2.05 13.14
N SER A 88 3.47 -2.52 13.16
CA SER A 88 3.86 -3.78 13.80
C SER A 88 3.54 -3.76 15.30
N GLN A 89 3.91 -2.70 16.01
CA GLN A 89 3.64 -2.54 17.44
C GLN A 89 2.13 -2.53 17.74
N LEU A 90 1.35 -1.82 16.92
CA LEU A 90 -0.11 -1.79 17.07
C LEU A 90 -0.74 -3.16 16.79
N ALA A 91 -0.20 -3.92 15.83
CA ALA A 91 -0.67 -5.27 15.53
C ALA A 91 -0.42 -6.22 16.69
N GLU A 92 0.80 -6.23 17.25
CA GLU A 92 1.17 -7.04 18.42
C GLU A 92 0.28 -6.74 19.64
N VAL A 93 0.05 -5.45 19.94
CA VAL A 93 -0.85 -5.03 21.03
C VAL A 93 -2.28 -5.53 20.83
N GLN A 94 -2.73 -5.68 19.59
CA GLN A 94 -4.05 -6.21 19.24
C GLN A 94 -4.06 -7.75 19.06
N GLY A 95 -2.93 -8.42 19.31
CA GLY A 95 -2.82 -9.88 19.21
C GLY A 95 -2.75 -10.40 17.78
N ARG A 96 -2.44 -9.54 16.80
CA ARG A 96 -2.23 -9.94 15.41
C ARG A 96 -0.74 -10.00 15.10
N ASP A 97 -0.31 -11.10 14.49
CA ASP A 97 1.05 -11.23 13.98
C ASP A 97 1.29 -10.23 12.82
N PRO A 98 2.24 -9.27 12.96
CA PRO A 98 2.55 -8.31 11.90
C PRO A 98 2.96 -8.96 10.58
N ALA A 99 3.60 -10.13 10.61
CA ALA A 99 4.04 -10.86 9.42
C ALA A 99 2.87 -11.30 8.52
N THR A 100 1.64 -11.30 9.04
CA THR A 100 0.42 -11.59 8.26
C THR A 100 -0.12 -10.40 7.48
N ILE A 101 0.52 -9.23 7.60
CA ILE A 101 0.13 -8.01 6.90
C ILE A 101 1.14 -7.73 5.80
N SER A 102 0.72 -7.85 4.55
CA SER A 102 1.56 -7.47 3.41
C SER A 102 1.79 -5.95 3.39
N LEU A 103 3.01 -5.55 3.05
CA LEU A 103 3.35 -4.14 2.89
C LEU A 103 3.32 -3.78 1.40
N ALA A 104 2.53 -2.77 1.07
CA ALA A 104 2.49 -2.17 -0.24
C ALA A 104 2.80 -0.67 -0.12
N TYR A 105 3.23 -0.04 -1.19
CA TYR A 105 3.52 1.39 -1.19
C TYR A 105 3.25 1.99 -2.57
N TRP A 106 2.66 3.17 -2.59
CA TRP A 106 2.40 3.91 -3.84
C TRP A 106 3.28 5.16 -3.93
N ALA A 107 4.29 5.10 -4.81
CA ALA A 107 5.13 6.22 -5.19
C ALA A 107 4.45 7.01 -6.33
N ASN A 108 3.42 7.77 -6.01
CA ASN A 108 2.64 8.51 -7.00
C ASN A 108 3.37 9.75 -7.58
N TRP A 109 4.51 10.12 -7.00
CA TRP A 109 5.38 11.22 -7.45
C TRP A 109 6.67 10.74 -8.11
N TYR A 110 6.76 9.48 -8.51
CA TYR A 110 7.93 8.92 -9.17
C TYR A 110 8.50 9.87 -10.24
N ASN A 111 9.81 10.17 -10.16
CA ASN A 111 10.48 11.09 -11.06
C ASN A 111 11.95 10.69 -11.28
N GLU A 112 12.25 10.18 -12.46
CA GLU A 112 13.58 9.81 -12.91
C GLU A 112 14.37 10.98 -13.55
N SER A 113 13.77 12.15 -13.67
CA SER A 113 14.40 13.31 -14.31
C SER A 113 15.30 14.11 -13.35
N GLY A 114 15.23 13.85 -12.05
CA GLY A 114 16.07 14.49 -11.06
C GLY A 114 15.57 14.32 -9.63
N ALA A 115 16.51 14.46 -8.70
CA ALA A 115 16.24 14.36 -7.27
C ALA A 115 15.43 15.57 -6.78
N VAL A 116 14.41 15.29 -5.99
CA VAL A 116 13.63 16.30 -5.25
C VAL A 116 14.06 16.26 -3.80
N PHE A 117 14.39 17.43 -3.25
CA PHE A 117 14.77 17.57 -1.85
C PHE A 117 13.67 18.25 -1.05
N LEU A 118 13.47 17.77 0.16
CA LEU A 118 12.53 18.31 1.13
C LEU A 118 13.17 19.52 1.85
N ASP A 119 12.36 20.27 2.59
CA ASP A 119 12.83 21.46 3.36
C ASP A 119 13.90 21.12 4.40
N ASP A 120 13.92 19.87 4.88
CA ASP A 120 14.92 19.35 5.83
C ASP A 120 16.21 18.83 5.15
N GLY A 121 16.31 18.96 3.81
CA GLY A 121 17.45 18.54 3.00
C GLY A 121 17.48 17.05 2.67
N GLN A 122 16.51 16.26 3.13
CA GLN A 122 16.41 14.84 2.76
C GLN A 122 15.90 14.70 1.32
N ARG A 123 16.41 13.71 0.60
CA ARG A 123 15.90 13.36 -0.72
C ARG A 123 14.55 12.67 -0.60
N HIS A 124 13.62 13.11 -1.41
CA HIS A 124 12.34 12.44 -1.58
C HIS A 124 12.55 11.07 -2.24
N LEU A 125 12.06 10.00 -1.62
CA LEU A 125 12.13 8.65 -2.17
C LEU A 125 11.59 8.58 -3.60
N PHE A 126 12.17 7.71 -4.41
CA PHE A 126 11.77 7.45 -5.80
C PHE A 126 11.85 8.69 -6.70
N THR A 127 12.76 9.63 -6.38
CA THR A 127 13.17 10.74 -7.24
C THR A 127 14.68 10.74 -7.40
N GLY A 128 15.20 11.10 -8.59
CA GLY A 128 16.63 11.14 -8.84
C GLY A 128 17.04 10.36 -10.08
N ASN A 129 18.30 9.95 -10.15
CA ASN A 129 18.80 9.11 -11.24
C ASN A 129 18.45 7.63 -11.01
N SER A 130 18.77 6.80 -12.02
CA SER A 130 18.44 5.36 -11.99
C SER A 130 19.01 4.63 -10.78
N GLU A 131 20.26 4.93 -10.37
CA GLU A 131 20.91 4.28 -9.21
C GLU A 131 20.26 4.69 -7.89
N GLU A 132 19.86 5.95 -7.75
CA GLU A 132 19.16 6.45 -6.55
C GLU A 132 17.80 5.77 -6.39
N ILE A 133 17.05 5.61 -7.50
CA ILE A 133 15.75 4.95 -7.50
C ILE A 133 15.88 3.43 -7.26
N ALA A 134 16.87 2.78 -7.90
CA ALA A 134 17.17 1.38 -7.68
C ALA A 134 17.54 1.11 -6.20
N THR A 135 18.30 2.01 -5.60
CA THR A 135 18.64 1.95 -4.18
C THR A 135 17.40 2.06 -3.29
N ASP A 136 16.45 2.95 -3.61
CA ASP A 136 15.18 3.03 -2.89
C ASP A 136 14.36 1.73 -3.02
N ILE A 137 14.36 1.09 -4.18
CA ILE A 137 13.67 -0.20 -4.40
C ILE A 137 14.31 -1.29 -3.55
N ARG A 138 15.66 -1.42 -3.54
CA ARG A 138 16.37 -2.37 -2.69
C ARG A 138 16.04 -2.17 -1.22
N LEU A 139 16.08 -0.92 -0.77
CA LEU A 139 15.71 -0.54 0.57
C LEU A 139 14.29 -0.99 0.96
N PHE A 140 13.31 -0.75 0.11
CA PHE A 140 11.93 -1.15 0.39
C PHE A 140 11.78 -2.69 0.44
N ARG A 141 12.56 -3.41 -0.38
CA ARG A 141 12.65 -4.87 -0.29
C ARG A 141 13.21 -5.32 1.05
N GLU A 142 14.27 -4.67 1.57
CA GLU A 142 14.86 -4.96 2.89
C GLU A 142 13.88 -4.69 4.04
N ILE A 143 13.05 -3.65 3.94
CA ILE A 143 11.98 -3.36 4.90
C ILE A 143 10.88 -4.43 4.85
N GLY A 144 10.78 -5.21 3.77
CA GLY A 144 9.77 -6.24 3.57
C GLY A 144 8.56 -5.79 2.76
N VAL A 145 8.69 -4.73 1.96
CA VAL A 145 7.63 -4.31 1.04
C VAL A 145 7.48 -5.32 -0.09
N ASN A 146 6.27 -5.85 -0.25
CA ASN A 146 5.94 -6.87 -1.25
C ASN A 146 5.49 -6.27 -2.58
N HIS A 147 4.90 -5.06 -2.54
CA HIS A 147 4.32 -4.41 -3.72
C HIS A 147 4.68 -2.93 -3.75
N LEU A 148 5.40 -2.53 -4.79
CA LEU A 148 5.67 -1.13 -5.11
C LEU A 148 4.88 -0.73 -6.35
N LEU A 149 4.14 0.37 -6.24
CA LEU A 149 3.37 0.93 -7.34
C LEU A 149 3.96 2.29 -7.72
N PHE A 150 4.23 2.46 -9.01
CA PHE A 150 4.77 3.70 -9.56
C PHE A 150 3.75 4.38 -10.46
N ASN A 151 3.75 5.71 -10.47
CA ASN A 151 2.98 6.48 -11.42
C ASN A 151 3.89 6.94 -12.58
N PHE A 152 3.71 6.33 -13.74
CA PHE A 152 4.43 6.68 -14.96
C PHE A 152 3.68 7.69 -15.83
N GLN A 153 2.57 8.24 -15.37
CA GLN A 153 1.82 9.22 -16.15
C GLN A 153 2.66 10.47 -16.38
N ARG A 154 2.78 10.86 -17.63
CA ARG A 154 3.42 12.09 -18.10
C ARG A 154 2.40 12.89 -18.92
N ASP A 155 2.80 14.02 -19.45
CA ASP A 155 2.01 14.95 -20.27
C ASP A 155 1.52 14.33 -21.58
N THR A 156 2.25 13.36 -22.14
CA THR A 156 1.88 12.61 -23.34
C THR A 156 1.93 11.11 -23.11
N LEU A 157 1.23 10.34 -23.95
CA LEU A 157 1.30 8.87 -23.93
C LEU A 157 2.73 8.41 -24.27
N GLU A 158 3.38 9.03 -25.24
CA GLU A 158 4.73 8.70 -25.67
C GLU A 158 5.72 8.84 -24.51
N HIS A 159 5.75 9.97 -23.81
CA HIS A 159 6.61 10.17 -22.63
C HIS A 159 6.26 9.23 -21.48
N SER A 160 5.00 8.83 -21.33
CA SER A 160 4.59 7.85 -20.31
C SER A 160 5.16 6.47 -20.63
N LEU A 161 5.13 6.05 -21.89
CA LEU A 161 5.72 4.79 -22.36
C LEU A 161 7.24 4.81 -22.24
N GLU A 162 7.90 5.89 -22.66
CA GLU A 162 9.35 6.07 -22.48
C GLU A 162 9.79 5.96 -21.01
N SER A 163 9.02 6.54 -20.10
CA SER A 163 9.28 6.43 -18.65
C SER A 163 9.14 4.98 -18.15
N MET A 164 8.15 4.22 -18.65
CA MET A 164 8.00 2.81 -18.35
C MET A 164 9.15 1.97 -18.89
N ASP A 165 9.54 2.21 -20.16
CA ASP A 165 10.64 1.49 -20.81
C ASP A 165 11.97 1.77 -20.08
N ASN A 166 12.24 3.04 -19.74
CA ASN A 166 13.42 3.40 -18.95
C ASN A 166 13.45 2.70 -17.58
N PHE A 167 12.30 2.61 -16.92
CA PHE A 167 12.21 1.91 -15.63
C PHE A 167 12.57 0.42 -15.76
N VAL A 168 12.00 -0.25 -16.77
CA VAL A 168 12.19 -1.70 -16.98
C VAL A 168 13.60 -2.02 -17.47
N GLU A 169 14.16 -1.19 -18.37
CA GLU A 169 15.44 -1.49 -19.00
C GLU A 169 16.65 -1.03 -18.17
N ASN A 170 16.52 0.07 -17.41
CA ASN A 170 17.65 0.70 -16.74
C ASN A 170 17.57 0.71 -15.22
N ILE A 171 16.38 0.75 -14.61
CA ILE A 171 16.23 0.88 -13.15
C ILE A 171 15.99 -0.48 -12.49
N LEU A 172 15.05 -1.25 -13.02
CA LEU A 172 14.69 -2.53 -12.42
C LEU A 172 15.86 -3.53 -12.37
N PRO A 173 16.69 -3.70 -13.41
CA PRO A 173 17.86 -4.59 -13.35
C PRO A 173 18.85 -4.19 -12.25
N MET A 174 19.12 -2.88 -12.07
CA MET A 174 19.98 -2.38 -10.98
C MET A 174 19.40 -2.68 -9.59
N ALA A 175 18.07 -2.73 -9.46
CA ALA A 175 17.40 -3.04 -8.21
C ALA A 175 17.42 -4.55 -7.87
N GLU A 176 17.72 -5.42 -8.84
CA GLU A 176 17.81 -6.88 -8.67
C GLU A 176 19.23 -7.36 -8.29
N GLU A 177 20.25 -6.53 -8.53
CA GLU A 177 21.64 -6.75 -8.10
C GLU A 177 21.80 -6.58 -6.56
#